data_bd2aa353954d12b6f4e623bebb30c63b
#
_entry.id   bd2aa353954d12b6f4e623bebb30c63b
#
_cell.length_a   1.000
_cell.length_b   1.000
_cell.length_c   1.000
_cell.angle_alpha   90.00
_cell.angle_beta   90.00
_cell.angle_gamma   90.00
#
_symmetry.space_group_name_H-M   'P 1'
#
loop_
_entity.id
_entity.type
_entity.pdbx_description
1 polymer ?
#
loop_
_entity_poly.entity_id
_entity_poly.type
_entity_poly.pdbx_seq_one_letter_code
_entity_poly.pdbx_strand_id
1 'polypeptide(L)'
;HSEKVTSFYNFSRYPNNLFITLCQAAILKLNNAFGIFQEVYANMAIVCVNCLFSTVTCVLVFKIVNLYQSQKYAFAGYILSIMLYGFSPWVTICYSDAFGILFPVLSFYLYAKPRKSLKTKIVFCALAASIACIGYLIKPQCIIILIAAVITEFLFNLGKANLKKLAMVFFVAVYTAAFYFLLNT
;
A
#
# COMPACT_ATOMS: atom_id res chain seq x y z
N HIS A 1 -14.24 35.09 18.32
CA HIS A 1 -14.05 34.92 16.88
C HIS A 1 -13.84 33.45 16.63
N SER A 2 -14.93 32.78 16.21
CA SER A 2 -14.84 31.40 15.73
C SER A 2 -14.09 31.41 14.40
N GLU A 3 -12.84 30.98 14.38
CA GLU A 3 -12.16 30.58 13.15
C GLU A 3 -12.94 29.42 12.54
N LYS A 4 -13.93 29.72 11.73
CA LYS A 4 -14.61 28.74 10.88
C LYS A 4 -13.58 28.26 9.87
N VAL A 5 -13.00 27.16 10.24
CA VAL A 5 -12.45 26.07 9.44
C VAL A 5 -12.22 26.42 7.96
N THR A 6 -11.02 26.87 7.67
CA THR A 6 -10.43 26.90 6.33
C THR A 6 -10.10 25.49 5.79
N SER A 7 -10.50 24.43 6.51
CA SER A 7 -10.14 23.03 6.23
C SER A 7 -10.69 22.49 4.89
N PHE A 8 -11.88 22.95 4.44
CA PHE A 8 -12.42 22.53 3.17
C PHE A 8 -11.60 23.02 1.96
N TYR A 9 -10.96 24.18 2.07
CA TYR A 9 -10.06 24.69 1.04
C TYR A 9 -8.81 23.78 0.87
N ASN A 10 -8.25 23.29 1.97
CA ASN A 10 -7.12 22.37 1.91
C ASN A 10 -7.49 21.03 1.26
N PHE A 11 -8.66 20.48 1.55
CA PHE A 11 -9.14 19.24 0.93
C PHE A 11 -9.52 19.42 -0.55
N SER A 12 -10.04 20.57 -0.97
CA SER A 12 -10.28 20.86 -2.39
C SER A 12 -8.98 20.92 -3.18
N ARG A 13 -7.90 21.40 -2.57
CA ARG A 13 -6.57 21.49 -3.20
C ARG A 13 -5.81 20.15 -3.16
N TYR A 14 -6.02 19.34 -2.11
CA TYR A 14 -5.35 18.06 -1.87
C TYR A 14 -6.38 16.97 -1.51
N PRO A 15 -7.20 16.51 -2.47
CA PRO A 15 -8.29 15.57 -2.21
C PRO A 15 -7.81 14.22 -1.67
N ASN A 16 -6.61 13.79 -2.01
CA ASN A 16 -5.98 12.59 -1.47
C ASN A 16 -5.75 12.63 0.05
N ASN A 17 -5.66 13.83 0.66
CA ASN A 17 -5.54 13.96 2.10
C ASN A 17 -6.85 13.66 2.84
N LEU A 18 -7.99 13.68 2.15
CA LEU A 18 -9.28 13.35 2.77
C LEU A 18 -9.32 11.90 3.27
N PHE A 19 -8.90 10.96 2.44
CA PHE A 19 -8.98 9.54 2.77
C PHE A 19 -8.06 9.19 3.96
N ILE A 20 -6.82 9.68 3.97
CA ILE A 20 -5.91 9.46 5.11
C ILE A 20 -6.45 10.09 6.39
N THR A 21 -7.05 11.30 6.30
CA THR A 21 -7.65 11.96 7.45
C THR A 21 -8.82 11.15 8.01
N LEU A 22 -9.67 10.56 7.15
CA LEU A 22 -10.75 9.67 7.57
C LEU A 22 -10.21 8.40 8.26
N CYS A 23 -9.15 7.79 7.74
CA CYS A 23 -8.49 6.66 8.38
C CYS A 23 -7.95 7.02 9.77
N GLN A 24 -7.27 8.15 9.89
CA GLN A 24 -6.75 8.64 11.17
C GLN A 24 -7.89 8.96 12.16
N ALA A 25 -8.95 9.59 11.68
CA ALA A 25 -10.15 9.87 12.52
C ALA A 25 -10.81 8.57 13.01
N ALA A 26 -10.85 7.52 12.18
CA ALA A 26 -11.35 6.21 12.61
C ALA A 26 -10.45 5.59 13.70
N ILE A 27 -9.13 5.67 13.56
CA ILE A 27 -8.18 5.20 14.59
C ILE A 27 -8.40 5.95 15.92
N LEU A 28 -8.54 7.26 15.86
CA LEU A 28 -8.78 8.07 17.06
C LEU A 28 -10.14 7.77 17.71
N LYS A 29 -11.19 7.53 16.91
CA LYS A 29 -12.50 7.08 17.45
C LYS A 29 -12.38 5.73 18.14
N LEU A 30 -11.66 4.78 17.56
CA LEU A 30 -11.39 3.48 18.19
C LEU A 30 -10.58 3.65 19.48
N ASN A 31 -9.54 4.49 19.47
CA ASN A 31 -8.78 4.81 20.68
C ASN A 31 -9.69 5.31 21.81
N ASN A 32 -10.60 6.25 21.50
CA ASN A 32 -11.53 6.81 22.49
C ASN A 32 -12.56 5.77 22.96
N ALA A 33 -13.06 4.91 22.06
CA ALA A 33 -14.01 3.86 22.40
C ALA A 33 -13.43 2.80 23.33
N PHE A 34 -12.15 2.45 23.17
CA PHE A 34 -11.44 1.44 23.96
C PHE A 34 -10.62 2.03 25.12
N GLY A 35 -10.48 3.35 25.21
CA GLY A 35 -9.72 4.01 26.28
C GLY A 35 -8.23 3.63 26.29
N ILE A 36 -7.61 3.35 25.10
CA ILE A 36 -6.25 2.83 25.01
C ILE A 36 -5.25 3.90 25.44
N PHE A 37 -5.37 5.12 24.91
CA PHE A 37 -4.56 6.28 25.28
C PHE A 37 -5.44 7.41 25.77
N GLN A 38 -4.97 8.16 26.77
CA GLN A 38 -5.62 9.38 27.21
C GLN A 38 -5.69 10.41 26.07
N GLU A 39 -6.63 11.32 26.14
CA GLU A 39 -6.92 12.30 25.09
C GLU A 39 -5.68 13.09 24.66
N VAL A 40 -4.82 13.46 25.63
CA VAL A 40 -3.54 14.18 25.37
C VAL A 40 -2.56 13.35 24.53
N TYR A 41 -2.63 12.02 24.61
CA TYR A 41 -1.74 11.08 23.91
C TYR A 41 -2.44 10.33 22.78
N ALA A 42 -3.64 10.74 22.38
CA ALA A 42 -4.46 10.03 21.38
C ALA A 42 -3.70 9.80 20.05
N ASN A 43 -2.83 10.73 19.65
CA ASN A 43 -1.99 10.59 18.45
C ASN A 43 -1.03 9.38 18.50
N MET A 44 -0.70 8.87 19.70
CA MET A 44 0.10 7.64 19.84
C MET A 44 -0.59 6.43 19.22
N ALA A 45 -1.92 6.41 19.16
CA ALA A 45 -2.65 5.36 18.46
C ALA A 45 -2.31 5.31 16.97
N ILE A 46 -2.19 6.46 16.32
CA ILE A 46 -1.78 6.56 14.91
C ILE A 46 -0.32 6.11 14.75
N VAL A 47 0.56 6.53 15.66
CA VAL A 47 1.98 6.11 15.66
C VAL A 47 2.09 4.60 15.80
N CYS A 48 1.33 3.98 16.69
CA CYS A 48 1.30 2.50 16.83
C CYS A 48 0.88 1.80 15.53
N VAL A 49 -0.11 2.33 14.82
CA VAL A 49 -0.53 1.79 13.51
C VAL A 49 0.57 1.98 12.46
N ASN A 50 1.25 3.13 12.43
CA ASN A 50 2.39 3.37 11.55
C ASN A 50 3.54 2.39 11.83
N CYS A 51 3.87 2.15 13.10
CA CYS A 51 4.88 1.15 13.51
C CYS A 51 4.49 -0.25 13.04
N LEU A 52 3.23 -0.63 13.22
CA LEU A 52 2.72 -1.92 12.75
C LEU A 52 2.85 -2.04 11.22
N PHE A 53 2.43 -1.04 10.47
CA PHE A 53 2.53 -1.03 9.01
C PHE A 53 3.98 -1.09 8.52
N SER A 54 4.87 -0.35 9.15
CA SER A 54 6.31 -0.39 8.85
C SER A 54 6.90 -1.77 9.14
N THR A 55 6.54 -2.38 10.26
CA THR A 55 6.99 -3.74 10.63
C THR A 55 6.51 -4.77 9.61
N VAL A 56 5.22 -4.75 9.26
CA VAL A 56 4.66 -5.65 8.25
C VAL A 56 5.33 -5.42 6.90
N THR A 57 5.63 -4.18 6.54
CA THR A 57 6.34 -3.84 5.30
C THR A 57 7.73 -4.47 5.28
N CYS A 58 8.51 -4.39 6.36
CA CYS A 58 9.83 -5.02 6.45
C CYS A 58 9.74 -6.55 6.27
N VAL A 59 8.75 -7.19 6.90
CA VAL A 59 8.51 -8.64 6.73
C VAL A 59 8.12 -8.97 5.29
N LEU A 60 7.33 -8.13 4.64
CA LEU A 60 6.97 -8.32 3.22
C LEU A 60 8.18 -8.17 2.30
N VAL A 61 9.07 -7.21 2.56
CA VAL A 61 10.35 -7.07 1.82
C VAL A 61 11.17 -8.35 1.92
N PHE A 62 11.33 -8.91 3.14
CA PHE A 62 11.96 -10.22 3.31
C PHE A 62 11.31 -11.29 2.42
N LYS A 63 9.98 -11.41 2.49
CA LYS A 63 9.24 -12.41 1.69
C LYS A 63 9.39 -12.20 0.19
N ILE A 64 9.38 -10.95 -0.28
CA ILE A 64 9.57 -10.62 -1.70
C ILE A 64 10.98 -11.01 -2.16
N VAL A 65 12.01 -10.61 -1.44
CA VAL A 65 13.40 -10.96 -1.80
C VAL A 65 13.59 -12.48 -1.79
N ASN A 66 13.01 -13.17 -0.82
CA ASN A 66 13.08 -14.65 -0.73
C ASN A 66 12.32 -15.40 -1.84
N LEU A 67 11.44 -14.71 -2.61
CA LEU A 67 10.83 -15.29 -3.82
C LEU A 67 11.82 -15.40 -4.99
N TYR A 68 12.82 -14.52 -5.05
CA TYR A 68 13.71 -14.38 -6.19
C TYR A 68 15.17 -14.70 -5.88
N GLN A 69 15.54 -14.64 -4.59
CA GLN A 69 16.91 -14.76 -4.12
C GLN A 69 17.02 -15.75 -2.95
N SER A 70 18.25 -16.06 -2.54
CA SER A 70 18.47 -16.90 -1.38
C SER A 70 18.10 -16.20 -0.05
N GLN A 71 17.85 -17.01 0.98
CA GLN A 71 17.48 -16.52 2.31
C GLN A 71 18.50 -15.51 2.90
N LYS A 72 19.79 -15.64 2.55
CA LYS A 72 20.83 -14.68 2.99
C LYS A 72 20.54 -13.27 2.47
N TYR A 73 20.21 -13.13 1.18
CA TYR A 73 19.86 -11.83 0.58
C TYR A 73 18.52 -11.32 1.10
N ALA A 74 17.57 -12.23 1.37
CA ALA A 74 16.30 -11.85 1.97
C ALA A 74 16.50 -11.25 3.36
N PHE A 75 17.38 -11.82 4.17
CA PHE A 75 17.72 -11.30 5.48
C PHE A 75 18.45 -9.96 5.41
N ALA A 76 19.37 -9.79 4.46
CA ALA A 76 20.04 -8.51 4.24
C ALA A 76 19.03 -7.42 3.82
N GLY A 77 18.08 -7.73 2.91
CA GLY A 77 16.98 -6.84 2.53
C GLY A 77 16.07 -6.48 3.71
N TYR A 78 15.81 -7.44 4.61
CA TYR A 78 15.04 -7.20 5.82
C TYR A 78 15.73 -6.21 6.76
N ILE A 79 17.02 -6.43 7.05
CA ILE A 79 17.81 -5.52 7.90
C ILE A 79 17.84 -4.11 7.28
N LEU A 80 18.12 -4.02 5.98
CA LEU A 80 18.14 -2.74 5.28
C LEU A 80 16.77 -2.02 5.36
N SER A 81 15.68 -2.77 5.21
CA SER A 81 14.34 -2.19 5.32
C SER A 81 14.02 -1.71 6.74
N ILE A 82 14.49 -2.40 7.79
CA ILE A 82 14.38 -1.91 9.18
C ILE A 82 15.16 -0.60 9.35
N MET A 83 16.37 -0.52 8.81
CA MET A 83 17.19 0.69 8.89
C MET A 83 16.53 1.88 8.18
N LEU A 84 15.91 1.65 7.02
CA LEU A 84 15.29 2.71 6.23
C LEU A 84 13.90 3.12 6.73
N TYR A 85 13.08 2.16 7.17
CA TYR A 85 11.70 2.41 7.55
C TYR A 85 11.48 2.37 9.06
N GLY A 86 12.13 1.44 9.77
CA GLY A 86 11.96 1.28 11.21
C GLY A 86 12.55 2.44 12.01
N PHE A 87 13.68 2.98 11.57
CA PHE A 87 14.33 4.14 12.17
C PHE A 87 13.98 5.47 11.50
N SER A 88 13.04 5.46 10.56
CA SER A 88 12.61 6.68 9.89
C SER A 88 11.81 7.57 10.85
N PRO A 89 12.17 8.86 11.01
CA PRO A 89 11.39 9.81 11.81
C PRO A 89 9.95 9.97 11.30
N TRP A 90 9.68 9.67 10.04
CA TRP A 90 8.33 9.73 9.45
C TRP A 90 7.34 8.72 10.08
N VAL A 91 7.82 7.65 10.73
CA VAL A 91 6.96 6.68 11.42
C VAL A 91 6.28 7.30 12.64
N THR A 92 6.95 8.24 13.30
CA THR A 92 6.44 8.94 14.50
C THR A 92 5.54 10.12 14.18
N ILE A 93 5.45 10.50 12.90
CA ILE A 93 4.61 11.62 12.45
C ILE A 93 3.32 11.06 11.84
N CYS A 94 2.18 11.69 12.14
CA CYS A 94 0.87 11.33 11.60
C CYS A 94 0.72 11.76 10.12
N TYR A 95 1.61 11.25 9.25
CA TYR A 95 1.68 11.62 7.84
C TYR A 95 1.42 10.43 6.92
N SER A 96 1.04 10.72 5.67
CA SER A 96 0.63 9.69 4.70
C SER A 96 1.76 8.76 4.26
N ASP A 97 3.02 9.16 4.39
CA ASP A 97 4.18 8.38 3.94
C ASP A 97 4.33 7.07 4.71
N ALA A 98 4.36 7.13 6.04
CA ALA A 98 4.47 5.94 6.88
C ALA A 98 3.23 5.04 6.80
N PHE A 99 2.05 5.66 6.71
CA PHE A 99 0.78 4.94 6.59
C PHE A 99 0.65 4.27 5.21
N GLY A 100 1.08 4.96 4.14
CA GLY A 100 0.90 4.53 2.75
C GLY A 100 1.85 3.42 2.29
N ILE A 101 3.05 3.27 2.89
CA ILE A 101 4.11 2.39 2.38
C ILE A 101 3.75 0.91 2.34
N LEU A 102 2.85 0.46 3.23
CA LEU A 102 2.39 -0.93 3.27
C LEU A 102 1.70 -1.35 1.96
N PHE A 103 0.87 -0.46 1.38
CA PHE A 103 -0.01 -0.81 0.26
C PHE A 103 0.74 -1.20 -1.02
N PRO A 104 1.73 -0.44 -1.52
CA PRO A 104 2.48 -0.82 -2.70
C PRO A 104 3.29 -2.10 -2.49
N VAL A 105 3.88 -2.29 -1.31
CA VAL A 105 4.69 -3.48 -1.02
C VAL A 105 3.82 -4.73 -0.89
N LEU A 106 2.66 -4.62 -0.24
CA LEU A 106 1.69 -5.72 -0.13
C LEU A 106 1.09 -6.06 -1.50
N SER A 107 0.72 -5.05 -2.28
CA SER A 107 0.23 -5.22 -3.65
C SER A 107 1.24 -5.99 -4.51
N PHE A 108 2.51 -5.56 -4.50
CA PHE A 108 3.58 -6.23 -5.23
C PHE A 108 3.81 -7.67 -4.75
N TYR A 109 3.82 -7.92 -3.45
CA TYR A 109 3.95 -9.27 -2.90
C TYR A 109 2.84 -10.20 -3.38
N LEU A 110 1.60 -9.74 -3.35
CA LEU A 110 0.45 -10.53 -3.81
C LEU A 110 0.50 -10.82 -5.29
N TYR A 111 0.93 -9.85 -6.10
CA TYR A 111 1.12 -10.00 -7.53
C TYR A 111 2.26 -10.97 -7.86
N ALA A 112 3.42 -10.80 -7.23
CA ALA A 112 4.64 -11.54 -7.51
C ALA A 112 4.62 -12.99 -7.03
N LYS A 113 3.88 -13.31 -5.97
CA LYS A 113 3.88 -14.64 -5.37
C LYS A 113 3.36 -15.71 -6.34
N PRO A 114 4.15 -16.76 -6.64
CA PRO A 114 3.75 -17.81 -7.59
C PRO A 114 2.52 -18.57 -7.10
N ARG A 115 1.65 -18.96 -8.03
CA ARG A 115 0.42 -19.73 -7.77
C ARG A 115 0.33 -20.92 -8.73
N LYS A 116 -0.10 -22.06 -8.22
CA LYS A 116 -0.24 -23.29 -9.02
C LYS A 116 -1.47 -23.25 -9.95
N SER A 117 -2.58 -22.66 -9.48
CA SER A 117 -3.83 -22.58 -10.22
C SER A 117 -4.03 -21.20 -10.85
N LEU A 118 -4.52 -21.17 -12.09
CA LEU A 118 -4.87 -19.92 -12.79
C LEU A 118 -5.95 -19.15 -12.05
N LYS A 119 -6.99 -19.82 -11.54
CA LYS A 119 -8.05 -19.17 -10.74
C LYS A 119 -7.50 -18.45 -9.54
N THR A 120 -6.63 -19.12 -8.76
CA THR A 120 -5.97 -18.50 -7.60
C THR A 120 -5.09 -17.32 -8.01
N LYS A 121 -4.38 -17.43 -9.14
CA LYS A 121 -3.55 -16.33 -9.64
C LYS A 121 -4.39 -15.10 -9.98
N ILE A 122 -5.52 -15.26 -10.67
CA ILE A 122 -6.44 -14.16 -11.01
C ILE A 122 -6.97 -13.48 -9.75
N VAL A 123 -7.42 -14.24 -8.75
CA VAL A 123 -7.91 -13.68 -7.48
C VAL A 123 -6.84 -12.84 -6.78
N PHE A 124 -5.60 -13.34 -6.71
CA PHE A 124 -4.51 -12.60 -6.06
C PHE A 124 -4.07 -11.38 -6.86
N CYS A 125 -4.14 -11.41 -8.19
CA CYS A 125 -3.90 -10.24 -9.03
C CYS A 125 -4.99 -9.18 -8.82
N ALA A 126 -6.25 -9.58 -8.73
CA ALA A 126 -7.36 -8.67 -8.43
C ALA A 126 -7.19 -8.04 -7.03
N LEU A 127 -6.84 -8.84 -6.01
CA LEU A 127 -6.54 -8.33 -4.67
C LEU A 127 -5.36 -7.35 -4.68
N ALA A 128 -4.29 -7.66 -5.41
CA ALA A 128 -3.14 -6.76 -5.54
C ALA A 128 -3.54 -5.42 -6.16
N ALA A 129 -4.35 -5.45 -7.22
CA ALA A 129 -4.87 -4.25 -7.87
C ALA A 129 -5.77 -3.43 -6.93
N SER A 130 -6.69 -4.08 -6.21
CA SER A 130 -7.56 -3.41 -5.23
C SER A 130 -6.75 -2.73 -4.13
N ILE A 131 -5.73 -3.41 -3.59
CA ILE A 131 -4.84 -2.85 -2.55
C ILE A 131 -4.05 -1.66 -3.09
N ALA A 132 -3.54 -1.74 -4.33
CA ALA A 132 -2.85 -0.62 -4.96
C ALA A 132 -3.76 0.60 -5.14
N CYS A 133 -5.03 0.38 -5.53
CA CYS A 133 -6.02 1.45 -5.68
C CYS A 133 -6.40 2.07 -4.32
N ILE A 134 -6.57 1.26 -3.26
CA ILE A 134 -6.77 1.80 -1.89
C ILE A 134 -5.55 2.62 -1.47
N GLY A 135 -4.34 2.11 -1.72
CA GLY A 135 -3.10 2.86 -1.48
C GLY A 135 -3.04 4.17 -2.26
N TYR A 136 -3.55 4.20 -3.49
CA TYR A 136 -3.63 5.41 -4.31
C TYR A 136 -4.48 6.51 -3.65
N LEU A 137 -5.58 6.17 -2.97
CA LEU A 137 -6.41 7.13 -2.23
C LEU A 137 -5.65 7.77 -1.06
N ILE A 138 -4.65 7.07 -0.50
CA ILE A 138 -3.78 7.58 0.56
C ILE A 138 -2.66 8.40 -0.05
N LYS A 139 -2.01 7.84 -1.08
CA LYS A 139 -0.87 8.46 -1.77
C LYS A 139 -0.80 7.98 -3.22
N PRO A 140 -0.94 8.86 -4.22
CA PRO A 140 -0.98 8.47 -5.64
C PRO A 140 0.21 7.62 -6.10
N GLN A 141 1.38 7.79 -5.48
CA GLN A 141 2.58 7.01 -5.80
C GLN A 141 2.44 5.51 -5.50
N CYS A 142 1.49 5.10 -4.67
CA CYS A 142 1.31 3.69 -4.30
C CYS A 142 0.96 2.78 -5.48
N ILE A 143 0.38 3.31 -6.56
CA ILE A 143 0.01 2.53 -7.75
C ILE A 143 1.21 2.27 -8.68
N ILE A 144 2.28 3.06 -8.60
CA ILE A 144 3.42 3.03 -9.53
C ILE A 144 4.08 1.65 -9.56
N ILE A 145 4.24 1.00 -8.40
CA ILE A 145 4.89 -0.31 -8.31
C ILE A 145 4.10 -1.40 -9.04
N LEU A 146 2.77 -1.34 -8.99
CA LEU A 146 1.91 -2.28 -9.71
C LEU A 146 1.99 -2.04 -11.22
N ILE A 147 1.93 -0.77 -11.64
CA ILE A 147 2.09 -0.40 -13.06
C ILE A 147 3.44 -0.89 -13.60
N ALA A 148 4.52 -0.64 -12.86
CA ALA A 148 5.85 -1.10 -13.24
C ALA A 148 5.93 -2.63 -13.36
N ALA A 149 5.32 -3.38 -12.41
CA ALA A 149 5.27 -4.83 -12.44
C ALA A 149 4.50 -5.35 -13.66
N VAL A 150 3.35 -4.76 -13.97
CA VAL A 150 2.51 -5.10 -15.13
C VAL A 150 3.26 -4.83 -16.43
N ILE A 151 3.89 -3.67 -16.59
CA ILE A 151 4.68 -3.31 -17.77
C ILE A 151 5.85 -4.28 -17.96
N THR A 152 6.58 -4.57 -16.88
CA THR A 152 7.71 -5.49 -16.91
C THR A 152 7.26 -6.88 -17.38
N GLU A 153 6.18 -7.42 -16.80
CA GLU A 153 5.66 -8.73 -17.20
C GLU A 153 5.15 -8.73 -18.66
N PHE A 154 4.54 -7.65 -19.10
CA PHE A 154 4.12 -7.47 -20.50
C PHE A 154 5.31 -7.54 -21.44
N LEU A 155 6.36 -6.75 -21.21
CA LEU A 155 7.56 -6.71 -22.04
C LEU A 155 8.27 -8.07 -22.10
N PHE A 156 8.41 -8.76 -20.96
CA PHE A 156 9.05 -10.08 -20.92
C PHE A 156 8.24 -11.19 -21.63
N ASN A 157 6.92 -11.03 -21.77
CA ASN A 157 6.06 -12.05 -22.40
C ASN A 157 5.75 -11.74 -23.87
N LEU A 158 5.95 -10.53 -24.35
CA LEU A 158 5.81 -10.16 -25.77
C LEU A 158 6.67 -11.05 -26.69
N GLY A 159 7.92 -11.33 -26.31
CA GLY A 159 8.82 -12.18 -27.10
C GLY A 159 8.54 -13.68 -27.00
N LYS A 160 7.66 -14.14 -26.11
CA LYS A 160 7.42 -15.58 -25.83
C LYS A 160 6.05 -16.07 -26.31
N ALA A 161 5.26 -15.23 -26.98
CA ALA A 161 3.92 -15.51 -27.51
C ALA A 161 2.97 -16.23 -26.49
N ASN A 162 3.10 -15.91 -25.20
CA ASN A 162 2.31 -16.59 -24.15
C ASN A 162 0.99 -15.85 -23.92
N LEU A 163 -0.01 -16.15 -24.78
CA LEU A 163 -1.34 -15.54 -24.77
C LEU A 163 -2.00 -15.56 -23.37
N LYS A 164 -1.82 -16.63 -22.59
CA LYS A 164 -2.43 -16.72 -21.25
C LYS A 164 -1.85 -15.69 -20.27
N LYS A 165 -0.55 -15.45 -20.34
CA LYS A 165 0.09 -14.43 -19.49
C LYS A 165 -0.25 -13.03 -19.97
N LEU A 166 -0.30 -12.81 -21.28
CA LEU A 166 -0.70 -11.53 -21.87
C LEU A 166 -2.14 -11.16 -21.49
N ALA A 167 -3.06 -12.12 -21.57
CA ALA A 167 -4.45 -11.94 -21.15
C ALA A 167 -4.56 -11.58 -19.65
N MET A 168 -3.72 -12.17 -18.80
CA MET A 168 -3.70 -11.86 -17.38
C MET A 168 -3.17 -10.47 -17.08
N VAL A 169 -2.12 -10.03 -17.78
CA VAL A 169 -1.59 -8.65 -17.69
C VAL A 169 -2.67 -7.64 -18.09
N PHE A 170 -3.36 -7.92 -19.22
CA PHE A 170 -4.48 -7.10 -19.68
C PHE A 170 -5.62 -7.07 -18.65
N PHE A 171 -5.99 -8.22 -18.07
CA PHE A 171 -6.99 -8.29 -16.99
C PHE A 171 -6.63 -7.39 -15.81
N VAL A 172 -5.38 -7.47 -15.31
CA VAL A 172 -4.93 -6.64 -14.19
C VAL A 172 -5.00 -5.15 -14.53
N ALA A 173 -4.58 -4.77 -15.74
CA ALA A 173 -4.62 -3.39 -16.18
C ALA A 173 -6.06 -2.86 -16.26
N VAL A 174 -6.97 -3.61 -16.91
CA VAL A 174 -8.40 -3.25 -17.03
C VAL A 174 -9.08 -3.21 -15.66
N TYR A 175 -8.83 -4.22 -14.80
CA TYR A 175 -9.40 -4.25 -13.46
C TYR A 175 -8.92 -3.06 -12.62
N THR A 176 -7.61 -2.74 -12.69
CA THR A 176 -7.06 -1.58 -11.97
C THR A 176 -7.70 -0.27 -12.46
N ALA A 177 -7.85 -0.11 -13.77
CA ALA A 177 -8.49 1.08 -14.35
C ALA A 177 -9.97 1.18 -13.95
N ALA A 178 -10.73 0.08 -14.02
CA ALA A 178 -12.13 0.04 -13.64
C ALA A 178 -12.32 0.32 -12.13
N PHE A 179 -11.49 -0.28 -11.28
CA PHE A 179 -11.54 -0.07 -9.84
C PHE A 179 -11.15 1.37 -9.46
N TYR A 180 -10.13 1.92 -10.14
CA TYR A 180 -9.76 3.33 -9.99
C TYR A 180 -10.91 4.26 -10.37
N PHE A 181 -11.59 3.99 -11.48
CA PHE A 181 -12.74 4.80 -11.92
C PHE A 181 -13.87 4.75 -10.90
N LEU A 182 -14.20 3.56 -10.36
CA LEU A 182 -15.22 3.40 -9.33
C LEU A 182 -14.91 4.14 -8.02
N LEU A 183 -13.64 4.33 -7.68
CA LEU A 183 -13.24 5.05 -6.46
C LEU A 183 -13.27 6.59 -6.63
N ASN A 184 -13.31 7.08 -7.88
CA ASN A 184 -13.28 8.52 -8.17
C ASN A 184 -14.63 9.06 -8.67
N THR A 185 -15.65 8.20 -8.79
CA THR A 185 -17.07 8.60 -9.02
C THR A 185 -17.80 8.72 -7.69
#